data_d70f6bd128ca689ac28a399d1e8b7e28
#
_entry.id   d70f6bd128ca689ac28a399d1e8b7e28
#
_cell.length_a   1.000
_cell.length_b   1.000
_cell.length_c   1.000
_cell.angle_alpha   90.00
_cell.angle_beta   90.00
_cell.angle_gamma   90.00
#
_symmetry.space_group_name_H-M   'P 1'
#
loop_
_entity.id
_entity.type
_entity.pdbx_description
1 polymer ?
#
loop_
_entity_poly.entity_id
_entity_poly.type
_entity_poly.pdbx_seq_one_letter_code
_entity_poly.pdbx_strand_id
1 'polypeptide(L)'
;MNIIKFFHIIHNLYFKQKYFIKRKYYSSEGEDLFLKEKLNLKKKGFYVDVGAYHPIRHNNTMILYQNGWRGINIDANEFSIDLFNFIRPEDENFNIAISDKSEKIDFYSSKKHDPQSTANKIFLKHDYIDKNRKYKKKEIEAKTLNDVLKNSKYNGQQIDFLNIDVQGYDYKVLKSLDFKVYKPKYICIEIQFINEKEIMDFLEYNKYQRIWTGINSNIFEKIE
;
A
#
# COMPACT_ATOMS: atom_id res chain seq x y z
N MET A 1 17.96 -17.94 -0.39
CA MET A 1 16.50 -18.25 -0.54
C MET A 1 16.33 -19.76 -0.66
N ASN A 2 15.40 -20.36 0.13
CA ASN A 2 15.11 -21.79 0.05
C ASN A 2 14.42 -22.12 -1.31
N ILE A 3 14.75 -23.27 -1.91
CA ILE A 3 14.26 -23.71 -3.22
C ILE A 3 12.71 -23.80 -3.27
N ILE A 4 12.08 -24.23 -2.19
CA ILE A 4 10.62 -24.28 -2.07
C ILE A 4 10.01 -22.86 -2.12
N LYS A 5 10.62 -21.90 -1.42
CA LYS A 5 10.20 -20.49 -1.42
C LYS A 5 10.35 -19.90 -2.82
N PHE A 6 11.42 -20.21 -3.53
CA PHE A 6 11.64 -19.80 -4.92
C PHE A 6 10.51 -20.30 -5.84
N PHE A 7 10.20 -21.60 -5.79
CA PHE A 7 9.10 -22.15 -6.60
C PHE A 7 7.74 -21.54 -6.26
N HIS A 8 7.46 -21.24 -4.99
CA HIS A 8 6.24 -20.53 -4.59
C HIS A 8 6.16 -19.12 -5.18
N ILE A 9 7.27 -18.39 -5.21
CA ILE A 9 7.35 -17.06 -5.82
C ILE A 9 7.07 -17.16 -7.32
N ILE A 10 7.79 -18.03 -8.05
CA ILE A 10 7.61 -18.22 -9.50
C ILE A 10 6.18 -18.66 -9.82
N HIS A 11 5.64 -19.63 -9.09
CA HIS A 11 4.26 -20.08 -9.28
C HIS A 11 3.25 -18.93 -9.06
N ASN A 12 3.43 -18.13 -8.00
CA ASN A 12 2.53 -17.02 -7.73
C ASN A 12 2.59 -15.95 -8.83
N LEU A 13 3.79 -15.53 -9.21
CA LEU A 13 3.99 -14.45 -10.18
C LEU A 13 3.56 -14.85 -11.61
N TYR A 14 4.04 -15.97 -12.11
CA TYR A 14 3.95 -16.31 -13.54
C TYR A 14 2.83 -17.27 -13.90
N PHE A 15 2.38 -18.09 -12.97
CA PHE A 15 1.30 -19.04 -13.24
C PHE A 15 -0.04 -18.59 -12.67
N LYS A 16 -0.08 -18.28 -11.39
CA LYS A 16 -1.33 -17.87 -10.73
C LYS A 16 -1.81 -16.50 -11.20
N GLN A 17 -0.89 -15.58 -11.49
CA GLN A 17 -1.19 -14.20 -11.89
C GLN A 17 -0.89 -13.92 -13.38
N LYS A 18 -0.76 -14.95 -14.21
CA LYS A 18 -0.40 -14.83 -15.63
C LYS A 18 -1.24 -13.82 -16.43
N TYR A 19 -2.51 -13.66 -16.07
CA TYR A 19 -3.42 -12.72 -16.73
C TYR A 19 -3.09 -11.25 -16.42
N PHE A 20 -2.49 -10.95 -15.28
CA PHE A 20 -2.09 -9.59 -14.90
C PHE A 20 -0.82 -9.13 -15.62
N ILE A 21 0.08 -10.04 -15.99
CA ILE A 21 1.33 -9.71 -16.69
C ILE A 21 1.07 -9.07 -18.07
N LYS A 22 -0.06 -9.41 -18.70
CA LYS A 22 -0.44 -8.93 -20.04
C LYS A 22 -1.43 -7.76 -20.02
N ARG A 23 -1.82 -7.26 -18.85
CA ARG A 23 -2.78 -6.17 -18.74
C ARG A 23 -2.14 -4.80 -19.02
N LYS A 24 -2.97 -3.86 -19.47
CA LYS A 24 -2.58 -2.45 -19.63
C LYS A 24 -2.61 -1.67 -18.33
N TYR A 25 -3.21 -2.22 -17.28
CA TYR A 25 -3.36 -1.64 -15.94
C TYR A 25 -3.25 -2.74 -14.89
N TYR A 26 -2.84 -2.37 -13.69
CA TYR A 26 -2.50 -3.27 -12.59
C TYR A 26 -3.37 -3.06 -11.35
N SER A 27 -3.95 -1.87 -11.20
CA SER A 27 -4.83 -1.48 -10.10
C SER A 27 -6.14 -2.25 -10.08
N SER A 28 -6.93 -2.06 -9.03
CA SER A 28 -8.24 -2.70 -8.87
C SER A 28 -9.34 -1.96 -9.61
N GLU A 29 -9.33 -0.64 -9.59
CA GLU A 29 -10.43 0.23 -10.02
C GLU A 29 -10.01 1.24 -11.11
N GLY A 30 -8.76 1.20 -11.57
CA GLY A 30 -8.22 2.09 -12.59
C GLY A 30 -7.42 3.27 -12.05
N GLU A 31 -7.04 3.21 -10.76
CA GLU A 31 -6.23 4.22 -10.08
C GLU A 31 -4.93 4.51 -10.83
N ASP A 32 -4.25 3.45 -11.29
CA ASP A 32 -2.98 3.55 -12.00
C ASP A 32 -3.13 4.19 -13.39
N LEU A 33 -4.28 4.02 -14.06
CA LEU A 33 -4.57 4.71 -15.32
C LEU A 33 -4.78 6.21 -15.09
N PHE A 34 -5.54 6.58 -14.06
CA PHE A 34 -5.74 7.97 -13.69
C PHE A 34 -4.41 8.64 -13.30
N LEU A 35 -3.59 7.97 -12.50
CA LEU A 35 -2.26 8.44 -12.11
C LEU A 35 -1.34 8.62 -13.31
N LYS A 36 -1.40 7.72 -14.28
CA LYS A 36 -0.63 7.83 -15.53
C LYS A 36 -0.94 9.11 -16.31
N GLU A 37 -2.18 9.58 -16.30
CA GLU A 37 -2.60 10.83 -16.93
C GLU A 37 -2.14 12.06 -16.14
N LYS A 38 -2.16 11.97 -14.80
CA LYS A 38 -1.80 13.08 -13.91
C LYS A 38 -0.30 13.24 -13.70
N LEU A 39 0.42 12.14 -13.63
CA LEU A 39 1.85 12.13 -13.37
C LEU A 39 2.64 12.21 -14.67
N ASN A 40 3.66 13.06 -14.70
CA ASN A 40 4.60 13.08 -15.82
C ASN A 40 5.56 11.90 -15.72
N LEU A 41 5.18 10.74 -16.26
CA LEU A 41 5.97 9.51 -16.20
C LEU A 41 7.31 9.57 -16.95
N LYS A 42 7.59 10.61 -17.73
CA LYS A 42 8.92 10.83 -18.34
C LYS A 42 9.95 11.30 -17.32
N LYS A 43 9.51 11.90 -16.20
CA LYS A 43 10.38 12.24 -15.08
C LYS A 43 10.39 11.09 -14.09
N LYS A 44 11.56 10.77 -13.56
CA LYS A 44 11.68 9.82 -12.46
C LYS A 44 11.09 10.42 -11.19
N GLY A 45 10.28 9.66 -10.47
CA GLY A 45 9.65 10.08 -9.23
C GLY A 45 9.86 9.07 -8.12
N PHE A 46 9.39 9.43 -6.93
CA PHE A 46 9.46 8.61 -5.73
C PHE A 46 8.06 8.31 -5.21
N TYR A 47 7.81 7.02 -4.95
CA TYR A 47 6.54 6.57 -4.37
C TYR A 47 6.74 5.81 -3.06
N VAL A 48 5.68 5.81 -2.26
CA VAL A 48 5.55 5.00 -1.04
C VAL A 48 4.25 4.20 -1.14
N ASP A 49 4.32 2.89 -0.97
CA ASP A 49 3.21 1.95 -1.10
C ASP A 49 3.03 1.19 0.22
N VAL A 50 1.99 1.54 0.99
CA VAL A 50 1.70 0.95 2.30
C VAL A 50 0.51 0.01 2.17
N GLY A 51 0.71 -1.26 2.52
CA GLY A 51 -0.20 -2.35 2.21
C GLY A 51 -0.02 -2.84 0.78
N ALA A 52 1.24 -2.91 0.33
CA ALA A 52 1.61 -3.12 -1.07
C ALA A 52 1.13 -4.45 -1.68
N TYR A 53 0.81 -5.45 -0.85
CA TYR A 53 0.22 -6.75 -1.17
C TYR A 53 0.98 -7.55 -2.24
N HIS A 54 0.90 -7.15 -3.51
CA HIS A 54 1.46 -7.91 -4.64
C HIS A 54 2.07 -6.97 -5.69
N PRO A 55 3.30 -7.23 -6.20
CA PRO A 55 4.00 -6.29 -7.09
C PRO A 55 3.34 -6.06 -8.46
N ILE A 56 2.38 -6.93 -8.88
CA ILE A 56 1.75 -6.86 -10.20
C ILE A 56 0.22 -6.76 -10.10
N ARG A 57 -0.40 -7.47 -9.16
CA ARG A 57 -1.85 -7.58 -9.05
C ARG A 57 -2.41 -6.63 -8.00
N HIS A 58 -3.50 -5.91 -8.34
CA HIS A 58 -4.12 -4.92 -7.46
C HIS A 58 -3.07 -3.97 -6.89
N ASN A 59 -2.28 -3.39 -7.78
CA ASN A 59 -1.12 -2.60 -7.39
C ASN A 59 -1.09 -1.27 -8.14
N ASN A 60 -1.12 -0.19 -7.40
CA ASN A 60 -1.19 1.18 -7.93
C ASN A 60 0.17 1.73 -8.34
N THR A 61 1.27 1.07 -7.92
CA THR A 61 2.65 1.56 -8.14
C THR A 61 3.42 0.80 -9.23
N MET A 62 2.87 -0.31 -9.77
CA MET A 62 3.56 -1.09 -10.80
C MET A 62 3.79 -0.28 -12.09
N ILE A 63 2.81 0.50 -12.50
CA ILE A 63 2.95 1.36 -13.68
C ILE A 63 4.05 2.42 -13.49
N LEU A 64 4.22 2.92 -12.28
CA LEU A 64 5.27 3.88 -11.92
C LEU A 64 6.64 3.20 -11.99
N TYR A 65 6.78 2.03 -11.38
CA TYR A 65 8.02 1.24 -11.40
C TYR A 65 8.48 0.91 -12.83
N GLN A 66 7.56 0.49 -13.71
CA GLN A 66 7.83 0.20 -15.11
C GLN A 66 8.31 1.44 -15.89
N ASN A 67 7.91 2.62 -15.47
CA ASN A 67 8.35 3.89 -16.05
C ASN A 67 9.62 4.46 -15.37
N GLY A 68 10.33 3.64 -14.60
CA GLY A 68 11.62 3.99 -14.02
C GLY A 68 11.55 4.75 -12.70
N TRP A 69 10.35 4.90 -12.11
CA TRP A 69 10.20 5.40 -10.74
C TRP A 69 10.73 4.36 -9.75
N ARG A 70 11.11 4.82 -8.58
CA ARG A 70 11.55 3.95 -7.49
C ARG A 70 10.86 4.35 -6.20
N GLY A 71 10.79 3.40 -5.27
CA GLY A 71 10.03 3.68 -4.06
C GLY A 71 10.31 2.76 -2.89
N ILE A 72 9.40 2.86 -1.96
CA ILE A 72 9.31 2.02 -0.76
C ILE A 72 8.02 1.23 -0.84
N ASN A 73 8.11 -0.09 -0.71
CA ASN A 73 6.96 -0.98 -0.58
C ASN A 73 6.94 -1.55 0.84
N ILE A 74 5.80 -1.43 1.52
CA ILE A 74 5.64 -1.85 2.92
C ILE A 74 4.46 -2.79 3.01
N ASP A 75 4.67 -3.96 3.62
CA ASP A 75 3.59 -4.91 3.89
C ASP A 75 3.89 -5.73 5.15
N ALA A 76 2.86 -5.97 5.95
CA ALA A 76 2.95 -6.80 7.15
C ALA A 76 3.11 -8.30 6.82
N ASN A 77 2.79 -8.71 5.60
CA ASN A 77 2.91 -10.07 5.12
C ASN A 77 4.29 -10.31 4.51
N GLU A 78 5.08 -11.20 5.13
CA GLU A 78 6.43 -11.55 4.66
C GLU A 78 6.44 -12.02 3.19
N PHE A 79 5.44 -12.82 2.78
CA PHE A 79 5.42 -13.34 1.42
C PHE A 79 5.15 -12.25 0.37
N SER A 80 4.39 -11.21 0.71
CA SER A 80 4.24 -10.01 -0.13
C SER A 80 5.61 -9.41 -0.41
N ILE A 81 6.40 -9.17 0.64
CA ILE A 81 7.73 -8.56 0.53
C ILE A 81 8.72 -9.46 -0.24
N ASP A 82 8.61 -10.78 -0.10
CA ASP A 82 9.39 -11.70 -0.93
C ASP A 82 9.11 -11.54 -2.43
N LEU A 83 7.85 -11.32 -2.81
CA LEU A 83 7.45 -11.07 -4.19
C LEU A 83 8.02 -9.73 -4.70
N PHE A 84 7.98 -8.68 -3.87
CA PHE A 84 8.57 -7.38 -4.20
C PHE A 84 10.09 -7.45 -4.34
N ASN A 85 10.79 -8.12 -3.43
CA ASN A 85 12.24 -8.31 -3.52
C ASN A 85 12.66 -9.04 -4.80
N PHE A 86 11.80 -9.92 -5.32
CA PHE A 86 12.06 -10.63 -6.57
C PHE A 86 11.79 -9.78 -7.82
N ILE A 87 10.68 -9.02 -7.84
CA ILE A 87 10.24 -8.23 -9.02
C ILE A 87 10.80 -6.82 -9.03
N ARG A 88 10.96 -6.21 -7.84
CA ARG A 88 11.40 -4.82 -7.66
C ARG A 88 12.60 -4.71 -6.73
N PRO A 89 13.74 -5.35 -7.10
CA PRO A 89 14.94 -5.35 -6.24
C PRO A 89 15.60 -3.98 -6.09
N GLU A 90 15.23 -3.00 -6.92
CA GLU A 90 15.76 -1.64 -6.86
C GLU A 90 14.99 -0.74 -5.88
N ASP A 91 13.79 -1.17 -5.46
CA ASP A 91 13.02 -0.52 -4.39
C ASP A 91 13.54 -0.92 -3.01
N GLU A 92 13.12 -0.21 -1.97
CA GLU A 92 13.22 -0.70 -0.59
C GLU A 92 11.92 -1.37 -0.18
N ASN A 93 12.03 -2.62 0.26
CA ASN A 93 10.87 -3.45 0.57
C ASN A 93 10.91 -3.85 2.05
N PHE A 94 9.96 -3.36 2.84
CA PHE A 94 9.95 -3.54 4.29
C PHE A 94 8.81 -4.48 4.74
N ASN A 95 9.19 -5.58 5.40
CA ASN A 95 8.22 -6.46 6.07
C ASN A 95 7.91 -5.92 7.46
N ILE A 96 6.98 -4.99 7.55
CA ILE A 96 6.55 -4.38 8.80
C ILE A 96 5.12 -3.84 8.64
N ALA A 97 4.38 -3.75 9.73
CA ALA A 97 3.12 -2.99 9.77
C ALA A 97 3.38 -1.50 10.02
N ILE A 98 2.44 -0.67 9.58
CA ILE A 98 2.44 0.76 9.91
C ILE A 98 1.29 1.07 10.85
N SER A 99 1.58 1.83 11.91
CA SER A 99 0.62 2.34 12.90
C SER A 99 0.97 3.79 13.26
N ASP A 100 0.06 4.44 13.99
CA ASP A 100 0.28 5.82 14.48
C ASP A 100 1.34 5.93 15.59
N LYS A 101 1.85 4.80 16.08
CA LYS A 101 2.99 4.69 17.00
C LYS A 101 3.72 3.36 16.81
N SER A 102 4.98 3.31 17.29
CA SER A 102 5.75 2.06 17.30
C SER A 102 5.28 1.16 18.44
N GLU A 103 4.67 0.04 18.10
CA GLU A 103 4.06 -0.89 19.03
C GLU A 103 3.93 -2.30 18.44
N LYS A 104 3.58 -3.29 19.27
CA LYS A 104 3.10 -4.58 18.77
C LYS A 104 1.60 -4.53 18.56
N ILE A 105 1.14 -5.04 17.45
CA ILE A 105 -0.27 -5.06 17.06
C ILE A 105 -0.73 -6.46 16.69
N ASP A 106 -2.02 -6.71 16.88
CA ASP A 106 -2.68 -7.92 16.39
C ASP A 106 -2.90 -7.84 14.88
N PHE A 107 -2.44 -8.83 14.14
CA PHE A 107 -2.61 -8.96 12.71
C PHE A 107 -3.39 -10.24 12.38
N TYR A 108 -4.40 -10.11 11.55
CA TYR A 108 -5.34 -11.17 11.19
C TYR A 108 -5.21 -11.54 9.73
N SER A 109 -5.02 -12.82 9.43
CA SER A 109 -4.98 -13.35 8.06
C SER A 109 -5.62 -14.73 7.98
N SER A 110 -6.30 -15.05 6.89
CA SER A 110 -6.94 -16.36 6.67
C SER A 110 -6.05 -17.35 5.91
N LYS A 111 -5.02 -16.85 5.24
CA LYS A 111 -4.08 -17.64 4.43
C LYS A 111 -2.72 -16.94 4.35
N LYS A 112 -1.71 -17.64 3.85
CA LYS A 112 -0.33 -17.15 3.75
C LYS A 112 -0.19 -15.84 2.97
N HIS A 113 -0.99 -15.65 1.92
CA HIS A 113 -1.03 -14.42 1.10
C HIS A 113 -2.50 -14.00 0.94
N ASP A 114 -2.96 -13.18 1.85
CA ASP A 114 -4.35 -12.78 2.00
C ASP A 114 -4.52 -11.28 1.71
N PRO A 115 -5.24 -10.89 0.63
CA PRO A 115 -5.50 -9.49 0.32
C PRO A 115 -6.41 -8.79 1.34
N GLN A 116 -7.13 -9.54 2.17
CA GLN A 116 -8.00 -9.03 3.22
C GLN A 116 -7.39 -9.21 4.62
N SER A 117 -6.06 -9.36 4.71
CA SER A 117 -5.38 -9.33 6.00
C SER A 117 -5.43 -7.93 6.59
N THR A 118 -5.65 -7.83 7.90
CA THR A 118 -5.86 -6.52 8.55
C THR A 118 -5.34 -6.54 9.99
N ALA A 119 -4.98 -5.37 10.50
CA ALA A 119 -4.79 -5.13 11.92
C ALA A 119 -6.07 -4.67 12.62
N ASN A 120 -7.15 -4.39 11.88
CA ASN A 120 -8.41 -3.89 12.44
C ASN A 120 -9.42 -5.01 12.64
N LYS A 121 -9.67 -5.39 13.89
CA LYS A 121 -10.67 -6.44 14.21
C LYS A 121 -12.10 -6.05 13.82
N ILE A 122 -12.43 -4.75 13.75
CA ILE A 122 -13.76 -4.28 13.35
C ILE A 122 -13.97 -4.56 11.85
N PHE A 123 -12.93 -4.41 11.03
CA PHE A 123 -12.96 -4.73 9.62
C PHE A 123 -13.43 -6.17 9.35
N LEU A 124 -12.99 -7.14 10.18
CA LEU A 124 -13.37 -8.55 10.02
C LEU A 124 -14.86 -8.83 10.28
N LYS A 125 -15.59 -7.89 10.87
CA LYS A 125 -17.03 -8.02 11.16
C LYS A 125 -17.91 -7.48 10.05
N HIS A 126 -17.33 -6.82 9.06
CA HIS A 126 -18.10 -6.21 7.98
C HIS A 126 -18.75 -7.24 7.07
N ASP A 127 -19.90 -6.90 6.48
CA ASP A 127 -20.74 -7.86 5.75
C ASP A 127 -20.14 -8.36 4.43
N TYR A 128 -19.23 -7.60 3.81
CA TYR A 128 -18.55 -8.09 2.60
C TYR A 128 -17.39 -9.06 2.92
N ILE A 129 -16.99 -9.20 4.19
CA ILE A 129 -16.03 -10.23 4.59
C ILE A 129 -16.76 -11.57 4.68
N ASP A 130 -16.26 -12.56 3.97
CA ASP A 130 -16.79 -13.93 4.05
C ASP A 130 -16.73 -14.44 5.49
N LYS A 131 -17.90 -14.58 6.12
CA LYS A 131 -18.06 -15.01 7.52
C LYS A 131 -17.57 -16.45 7.76
N ASN A 132 -17.39 -17.25 6.69
CA ASN A 132 -16.85 -18.61 6.78
C ASN A 132 -15.31 -18.62 6.83
N ARG A 133 -14.65 -17.51 6.57
CA ARG A 133 -13.19 -17.41 6.68
C ARG A 133 -12.73 -17.49 8.12
N LYS A 134 -11.78 -18.36 8.35
CA LYS A 134 -11.11 -18.51 9.66
C LYS A 134 -9.83 -17.69 9.65
N TYR A 135 -9.86 -16.53 10.29
CA TYR A 135 -8.68 -15.70 10.49
C TYR A 135 -7.83 -16.22 11.64
N LYS A 136 -6.54 -16.31 11.39
CA LYS A 136 -5.53 -16.55 12.42
C LYS A 136 -4.97 -15.21 12.87
N LYS A 137 -4.85 -15.06 14.17
CA LYS A 137 -4.22 -13.90 14.81
C LYS A 137 -2.73 -14.15 14.98
N LYS A 138 -1.92 -13.17 14.69
CA LYS A 138 -0.47 -13.13 14.95
C LYS A 138 -0.14 -11.74 15.49
N GLU A 139 0.70 -11.67 16.52
CA GLU A 139 1.29 -10.40 16.96
C GLU A 139 2.46 -10.04 16.05
N ILE A 140 2.52 -8.79 15.58
CA ILE A 140 3.56 -8.27 14.70
C ILE A 140 4.02 -6.90 15.19
N GLU A 141 5.25 -6.53 14.85
CA GLU A 141 5.76 -5.19 15.09
C GLU A 141 5.18 -4.19 14.10
N ALA A 142 4.84 -3.00 14.61
CA ALA A 142 4.45 -1.84 13.82
C ALA A 142 5.37 -0.67 14.12
N LYS A 143 5.61 0.17 13.11
CA LYS A 143 6.34 1.44 13.19
C LYS A 143 5.47 2.56 12.64
N THR A 144 5.88 3.80 12.90
CA THR A 144 5.30 4.93 12.19
C THR A 144 5.86 5.01 10.76
N LEU A 145 5.10 5.57 9.83
CA LEU A 145 5.60 5.80 8.48
C LEU A 145 6.79 6.77 8.50
N ASN A 146 6.78 7.75 9.40
CA ASN A 146 7.91 8.63 9.64
C ASN A 146 9.21 7.88 9.98
N ASP A 147 9.12 6.90 10.88
CA ASP A 147 10.30 6.12 11.28
C ASP A 147 10.85 5.30 10.12
N VAL A 148 9.97 4.72 9.29
CA VAL A 148 10.39 3.97 8.10
C VAL A 148 11.08 4.89 7.10
N LEU A 149 10.46 6.03 6.77
CA LEU A 149 11.03 7.01 5.83
C LEU A 149 12.37 7.57 6.32
N LYS A 150 12.45 7.94 7.58
CA LYS A 150 13.67 8.49 8.19
C LYS A 150 14.86 7.51 8.15
N ASN A 151 14.58 6.20 8.22
CA ASN A 151 15.60 5.16 8.21
C ASN A 151 15.82 4.54 6.81
N SER A 152 15.16 5.05 5.79
CA SER A 152 15.30 4.58 4.40
C SER A 152 16.40 5.35 3.65
N LYS A 153 16.83 4.81 2.50
CA LYS A 153 17.71 5.55 1.56
C LYS A 153 17.04 6.78 0.95
N TYR A 154 15.74 6.95 1.13
CA TYR A 154 14.94 8.06 0.62
C TYR A 154 14.63 9.12 1.68
N ASN A 155 15.35 9.11 2.81
CA ASN A 155 15.15 10.09 3.88
C ASN A 155 15.24 11.54 3.35
N GLY A 156 14.19 12.33 3.63
CA GLY A 156 14.08 13.72 3.18
C GLY A 156 13.71 13.92 1.71
N GLN A 157 13.52 12.84 0.94
CA GLN A 157 13.06 12.95 -0.44
C GLN A 157 11.57 13.30 -0.50
N GLN A 158 11.20 14.20 -1.41
CA GLN A 158 9.81 14.53 -1.71
C GLN A 158 9.06 13.29 -2.20
N ILE A 159 7.92 12.98 -1.60
CA ILE A 159 7.04 11.91 -2.05
C ILE A 159 6.16 12.45 -3.18
N ASP A 160 6.28 11.88 -4.37
CA ASP A 160 5.39 12.23 -5.48
C ASP A 160 4.05 11.50 -5.38
N PHE A 161 4.07 10.25 -4.92
CA PHE A 161 2.86 9.42 -4.76
C PHE A 161 2.92 8.56 -3.50
N LEU A 162 1.91 8.69 -2.65
CA LEU A 162 1.68 7.83 -1.47
C LEU A 162 0.43 6.99 -1.71
N ASN A 163 0.56 5.67 -1.63
CA ASN A 163 -0.54 4.72 -1.62
C ASN A 163 -0.74 4.15 -0.22
N ILE A 164 -1.98 4.09 0.25
CA ILE A 164 -2.37 3.50 1.54
C ILE A 164 -3.57 2.59 1.31
N ASP A 165 -3.40 1.29 1.55
CA ASP A 165 -4.45 0.27 1.49
C ASP A 165 -4.12 -0.83 2.52
N VAL A 166 -4.57 -0.64 3.75
CA VAL A 166 -4.26 -1.53 4.89
C VAL A 166 -5.52 -2.07 5.57
N GLN A 167 -6.60 -2.11 4.82
CA GLN A 167 -7.84 -2.79 5.18
C GLN A 167 -8.38 -2.33 6.55
N GLY A 168 -8.74 -1.03 6.62
CA GLY A 168 -9.37 -0.42 7.79
C GLY A 168 -8.39 0.10 8.87
N TYR A 169 -7.09 0.11 8.58
CA TYR A 169 -6.06 0.72 9.43
C TYR A 169 -5.51 2.02 8.84
N ASP A 170 -6.08 2.46 7.71
CA ASP A 170 -5.64 3.52 6.82
C ASP A 170 -5.49 4.87 7.50
N TYR A 171 -6.44 5.23 8.37
CA TYR A 171 -6.36 6.46 9.14
C TYR A 171 -5.17 6.51 10.10
N LYS A 172 -4.80 5.37 10.72
CA LYS A 172 -3.61 5.29 11.57
C LYS A 172 -2.32 5.46 10.78
N VAL A 173 -2.26 4.84 9.59
CA VAL A 173 -1.13 5.04 8.66
C VAL A 173 -1.02 6.51 8.29
N LEU A 174 -2.13 7.13 7.88
CA LEU A 174 -2.16 8.54 7.50
C LEU A 174 -1.65 9.46 8.62
N LYS A 175 -2.09 9.24 9.86
CA LYS A 175 -1.63 10.01 11.04
C LYS A 175 -0.17 9.79 11.40
N SER A 176 0.42 8.68 10.97
CA SER A 176 1.81 8.34 11.27
C SER A 176 2.84 9.10 10.41
N LEU A 177 2.37 9.85 9.41
CA LEU A 177 3.17 10.71 8.55
C LEU A 177 3.14 12.15 9.03
N ASP A 178 4.30 12.78 9.16
CA ASP A 178 4.39 14.21 9.45
C ASP A 178 4.22 15.04 8.17
N PHE A 179 3.03 15.58 7.99
CA PHE A 179 2.66 16.40 6.81
C PHE A 179 3.34 17.79 6.79
N LYS A 180 4.06 18.19 7.84
CA LYS A 180 4.91 19.40 7.83
C LYS A 180 6.24 19.10 7.14
N VAL A 181 6.74 17.88 7.28
CA VAL A 181 8.00 17.39 6.69
C VAL A 181 7.76 16.76 5.33
N TYR A 182 6.91 15.75 5.31
CA TYR A 182 6.54 15.02 4.10
C TYR A 182 5.21 15.56 3.57
N LYS A 183 5.20 15.97 2.33
CA LYS A 183 4.02 16.55 1.66
C LYS A 183 3.80 15.79 0.35
N PRO A 184 3.25 14.56 0.41
CA PRO A 184 2.99 13.80 -0.81
C PRO A 184 2.23 14.64 -1.81
N LYS A 185 2.64 14.60 -3.07
CA LYS A 185 1.95 15.37 -4.12
C LYS A 185 0.58 14.78 -4.41
N TYR A 186 0.53 13.45 -4.46
CA TYR A 186 -0.72 12.69 -4.59
C TYR A 186 -0.80 11.64 -3.50
N ILE A 187 -2.00 11.42 -2.97
CA ILE A 187 -2.31 10.36 -2.01
C ILE A 187 -3.45 9.53 -2.60
N CYS A 188 -3.23 8.24 -2.79
CA CYS A 188 -4.30 7.27 -2.99
C CYS A 188 -4.54 6.56 -1.66
N ILE A 189 -5.78 6.54 -1.19
CA ILE A 189 -6.13 5.91 0.08
C ILE A 189 -7.44 5.16 -0.06
N GLU A 190 -7.49 3.96 0.53
CA GLU A 190 -8.72 3.21 0.67
C GLU A 190 -9.60 3.89 1.73
N ILE A 191 -10.80 4.32 1.33
CA ILE A 191 -11.81 4.89 2.22
C ILE A 191 -13.02 4.00 2.15
N GLN A 192 -13.15 3.16 3.14
CA GLN A 192 -14.31 2.31 3.33
C GLN A 192 -15.16 2.88 4.50
N PHE A 193 -16.01 2.05 5.06
CA PHE A 193 -16.90 2.36 6.17
C PHE A 193 -16.20 2.70 7.51
N ILE A 194 -14.87 2.53 7.60
CA ILE A 194 -14.09 2.81 8.82
C ILE A 194 -13.32 4.12 8.66
N ASN A 195 -13.57 5.05 9.58
CA ASN A 195 -12.87 6.33 9.67
C ASN A 195 -12.98 7.23 8.41
N GLU A 196 -14.02 7.09 7.59
CA GLU A 196 -14.22 7.92 6.39
C GLU A 196 -14.17 9.42 6.74
N LYS A 197 -14.98 9.84 7.70
CA LYS A 197 -15.02 11.25 8.11
C LYS A 197 -13.67 11.74 8.61
N GLU A 198 -13.03 10.99 9.47
CA GLU A 198 -11.72 11.34 10.04
C GLU A 198 -10.64 11.47 8.98
N ILE A 199 -10.64 10.59 7.96
CA ILE A 199 -9.72 10.65 6.83
C ILE A 199 -9.98 11.91 6.00
N MET A 200 -11.23 12.20 5.68
CA MET A 200 -11.62 13.37 4.90
C MET A 200 -11.24 14.67 5.61
N ASP A 201 -11.63 14.81 6.88
CA ASP A 201 -11.32 15.99 7.70
C ASP A 201 -9.80 16.19 7.83
N PHE A 202 -9.05 15.11 8.01
CA PHE A 202 -7.60 15.15 8.12
C PHE A 202 -6.92 15.61 6.82
N LEU A 203 -7.37 15.09 5.68
CA LEU A 203 -6.80 15.44 4.38
C LEU A 203 -7.13 16.89 4.01
N GLU A 204 -8.36 17.33 4.25
CA GLU A 204 -8.77 18.72 4.03
C GLU A 204 -7.97 19.69 4.91
N TYR A 205 -7.82 19.39 6.21
CA TYR A 205 -6.98 20.18 7.12
C TYR A 205 -5.53 20.31 6.62
N ASN A 206 -4.98 19.24 6.02
CA ASN A 206 -3.64 19.23 5.45
C ASN A 206 -3.58 19.76 4.01
N LYS A 207 -4.63 20.42 3.51
CA LYS A 207 -4.69 21.03 2.18
C LYS A 207 -4.59 20.01 1.04
N TYR A 208 -5.38 18.94 1.12
CA TYR A 208 -5.59 18.00 0.03
C TYR A 208 -7.00 18.08 -0.49
N GLN A 209 -7.15 18.06 -1.81
CA GLN A 209 -8.44 18.02 -2.51
C GLN A 209 -8.60 16.65 -3.17
N ARG A 210 -9.77 16.05 -3.01
CA ARG A 210 -10.11 14.82 -3.73
C ARG A 210 -10.32 15.12 -5.21
N ILE A 211 -9.58 14.39 -6.06
CA ILE A 211 -9.60 14.57 -7.52
C ILE A 211 -10.09 13.34 -8.27
N TRP A 212 -10.21 12.20 -7.59
CA TRP A 212 -10.74 10.97 -8.16
C TRP A 212 -11.37 10.09 -7.07
N THR A 213 -12.44 9.38 -7.44
CA THR A 213 -13.18 8.47 -6.56
C THR A 213 -13.48 7.18 -7.31
N GLY A 214 -13.04 6.06 -6.76
CA GLY A 214 -13.42 4.71 -7.14
C GLY A 214 -14.51 4.14 -6.25
N ILE A 215 -14.61 2.83 -6.17
CA ILE A 215 -15.55 2.14 -5.27
C ILE A 215 -15.07 2.26 -3.82
N ASN A 216 -13.79 1.96 -3.59
CA ASN A 216 -13.16 2.03 -2.27
C ASN A 216 -11.98 3.00 -2.24
N SER A 217 -11.25 3.13 -3.35
CA SER A 217 -10.06 3.98 -3.45
C SER A 217 -10.43 5.42 -3.79
N ASN A 218 -9.71 6.37 -3.21
CA ASN A 218 -9.84 7.79 -3.51
C ASN A 218 -8.46 8.41 -3.72
N ILE A 219 -8.34 9.32 -4.69
CA ILE A 219 -7.08 10.02 -4.95
C ILE A 219 -7.24 11.50 -4.61
N PHE A 220 -6.28 11.99 -3.86
CA PHE A 220 -6.18 13.37 -3.41
C PHE A 220 -4.91 14.00 -3.96
N GLU A 221 -5.02 15.27 -4.31
CA GLU A 221 -3.91 16.12 -4.75
C GLU A 221 -3.65 17.22 -3.71
N LYS A 222 -2.38 17.49 -3.44
CA LYS A 222 -1.96 18.60 -2.60
C LYS A 222 -2.30 19.91 -3.28
N ILE A 223 -3.08 20.76 -2.60
CA ILE A 223 -3.33 22.15 -3.04
C ILE A 223 -2.37 23.10 -2.32
N GLU A 224 -2.00 24.16 -3.00
CA GLU A 224 -1.04 25.17 -2.51
C GLU A 224 -1.54 25.95 -1.26
#